data_342b07cb0870893e41716a757f649c78
#
_entry.id   342b07cb0870893e41716a757f649c78
#
_cell.length_a   1.000
_cell.length_b   1.000
_cell.length_c   1.000
_cell.angle_alpha   90.00
_cell.angle_beta   90.00
_cell.angle_gamma   90.00
#
_symmetry.space_group_name_H-M   'P 1'
#
loop_
_entity.id
_entity.type
_entity.pdbx_description
1 polymer ?
#
loop_
_entity_poly.entity_id
_entity_poly.type
_entity_poly.pdbx_seq_one_letter_code
_entity_poly.pdbx_strand_id
1 'polypeptide(L)'
;HYPLRRQRQMCIRDSIQTGQWKHCRRTAEQWTQWAHCGAMSKAVTQHPDLGSEENRGPLTYEVEVYQGCVRYKRGCKFCIEPKKGVPIWRTPEDIIKEVRLAHDAGVEHVRLGGMTDTYTYMAEGVKELEYPIPNPQPIAKLLHGLREDERLDILHTDNANPSIIAEHLEPSEEITKTLVETLSDGAVLSFGLESADPNVHQANWLNCDSAQLKSAIRLINKYGKQRGERGLPKLLPGLNFIAGLNGETSATYG
;
A
#
# COMPACT_ATOMS: atom_id res chain seq x y z
N HIS A 1 15.73 -15.14 -15.89
CA HIS A 1 14.98 -16.33 -15.39
C HIS A 1 15.70 -17.15 -14.29
N TYR A 2 16.98 -16.88 -13.95
CA TYR A 2 17.74 -17.73 -13.03
C TYR A 2 17.65 -17.36 -11.52
N PRO A 3 17.59 -16.09 -11.09
CA PRO A 3 17.63 -15.78 -9.65
C PRO A 3 16.37 -16.18 -8.88
N LEU A 4 15.19 -15.96 -9.47
CA LEU A 4 13.90 -16.26 -8.81
C LEU A 4 13.64 -17.78 -8.65
N ARG A 5 14.15 -18.61 -9.57
CA ARG A 5 14.04 -20.07 -9.42
C ARG A 5 14.93 -20.60 -8.30
N ARG A 6 16.14 -20.03 -8.10
CA ARG A 6 17.02 -20.43 -7.00
C ARG A 6 16.44 -20.04 -5.62
N GLN A 7 15.85 -18.87 -5.51
CA GLN A 7 15.20 -18.45 -4.26
C GLN A 7 13.99 -19.33 -3.90
N ARG A 8 13.12 -19.65 -4.87
CA ARG A 8 12.02 -20.60 -4.66
C ARG A 8 12.52 -22.00 -4.32
N GLN A 9 13.61 -22.46 -4.93
CA GLN A 9 14.19 -23.75 -4.64
C GLN A 9 14.86 -23.83 -3.25
N MET A 10 15.48 -22.74 -2.77
CA MET A 10 16.02 -22.69 -1.41
C MET A 10 14.92 -22.73 -0.35
N CYS A 11 13.88 -21.91 -0.47
CA CYS A 11 12.75 -21.94 0.47
C CYS A 11 12.01 -23.28 0.48
N ILE A 12 11.88 -23.94 -0.66
CA ILE A 12 11.25 -25.28 -0.78
C ILE A 12 12.17 -26.36 -0.22
N ARG A 13 13.49 -26.30 -0.48
CA ARG A 13 14.44 -27.31 0.03
C ARG A 13 14.54 -27.29 1.55
N ASP A 14 14.62 -26.11 2.16
CA ASP A 14 14.73 -26.00 3.61
C ASP A 14 13.45 -26.47 4.32
N SER A 15 12.28 -26.21 3.75
CA SER A 15 11.01 -26.70 4.28
C SER A 15 10.80 -28.20 4.09
N ILE A 16 11.32 -28.81 3.01
CA ILE A 16 11.27 -30.26 2.79
C ILE A 16 12.24 -31.02 3.69
N GLN A 17 13.44 -30.47 3.96
CA GLN A 17 14.44 -31.12 4.80
C GLN A 17 14.10 -31.14 6.28
N THR A 18 13.33 -30.16 6.77
CA THR A 18 12.99 -30.07 8.19
C THR A 18 11.65 -30.69 8.58
N GLY A 19 10.83 -31.09 7.61
CA GLY A 19 9.49 -31.66 7.86
C GLY A 19 8.55 -30.76 8.66
N GLN A 20 8.92 -29.51 8.86
CA GLN A 20 8.14 -28.52 9.59
C GLN A 20 7.87 -27.31 8.70
N TRP A 21 6.63 -27.19 8.22
CA TRP A 21 6.12 -25.96 7.65
C TRP A 21 5.94 -24.91 8.76
N LYS A 22 7.01 -24.21 9.13
CA LYS A 22 6.88 -23.00 9.91
C LYS A 22 6.63 -21.86 8.93
N HIS A 23 5.50 -21.18 9.05
CA HIS A 23 5.32 -19.86 8.47
C HIS A 23 6.33 -18.91 9.12
N CYS A 24 7.53 -18.87 8.59
CA CYS A 24 8.52 -17.89 9.00
C CYS A 24 8.16 -16.57 8.33
N ARG A 25 7.48 -15.69 9.08
CA ARG A 25 7.39 -14.29 8.66
C ARG A 25 8.79 -13.70 8.71
N ARG A 26 9.18 -12.99 7.66
CA ARG A 26 10.42 -12.21 7.69
C ARG A 26 10.32 -11.19 8.81
N THR A 27 11.42 -11.01 9.55
CA THR A 27 11.57 -9.85 10.44
C THR A 27 11.70 -8.58 9.60
N ALA A 28 11.42 -7.42 10.19
CA ALA A 28 11.62 -6.14 9.51
C ALA A 28 13.06 -5.99 8.99
N GLU A 29 14.06 -6.43 9.78
CA GLU A 29 15.47 -6.39 9.41
C GLU A 29 15.80 -7.28 8.20
N GLN A 30 15.32 -8.52 8.18
CA GLN A 30 15.52 -9.42 7.03
C GLN A 30 14.86 -8.85 5.76
N TRP A 31 13.71 -8.24 5.92
CA TRP A 31 13.00 -7.60 4.83
C TRP A 31 13.77 -6.42 4.26
N THR A 32 14.26 -5.53 5.14
CA THR A 32 15.14 -4.42 4.80
C THR A 32 16.34 -4.87 3.96
N GLN A 33 17.05 -5.91 4.37
CA GLN A 33 18.21 -6.43 3.65
C GLN A 33 17.85 -6.85 2.21
N TRP A 34 16.74 -7.57 2.03
CA TRP A 34 16.29 -8.02 0.72
C TRP A 34 15.86 -6.85 -0.17
N ALA A 35 15.15 -5.87 0.39
CA ALA A 35 14.70 -4.69 -0.33
C ALA A 35 15.89 -3.86 -0.84
N HIS A 36 16.88 -3.61 0.01
CA HIS A 36 18.09 -2.87 -0.40
C HIS A 36 18.90 -3.62 -1.47
N CYS A 37 19.05 -4.95 -1.34
CA CYS A 37 19.69 -5.74 -2.40
C CYS A 37 18.94 -5.67 -3.72
N GLY A 38 17.61 -5.70 -3.69
CA GLY A 38 16.76 -5.55 -4.86
C GLY A 38 16.93 -4.19 -5.54
N ALA A 39 16.89 -3.11 -4.76
CA ALA A 39 17.06 -1.74 -5.24
C ALA A 39 18.43 -1.53 -5.93
N MET A 40 19.50 -2.09 -5.37
CA MET A 40 20.86 -1.97 -5.93
C MET A 40 21.11 -2.85 -7.16
N SER A 41 20.24 -3.82 -7.47
CA SER A 41 20.58 -4.85 -8.46
C SER A 41 20.73 -4.36 -9.90
N LYS A 42 20.15 -3.19 -10.24
CA LYS A 42 20.12 -2.62 -11.60
C LYS A 42 19.60 -3.59 -12.68
N ALA A 43 19.06 -4.75 -12.28
CA ALA A 43 18.72 -5.83 -13.21
C ALA A 43 17.67 -5.41 -14.24
N VAL A 44 16.74 -4.53 -13.86
CA VAL A 44 15.69 -4.05 -14.77
C VAL A 44 16.19 -2.87 -15.60
N THR A 45 16.87 -1.90 -15.01
CA THR A 45 17.37 -0.70 -15.70
C THR A 45 18.45 -1.03 -16.72
N GLN A 46 19.21 -2.11 -16.52
CA GLN A 46 20.23 -2.59 -17.45
C GLN A 46 19.73 -3.71 -18.39
N HIS A 47 18.47 -4.11 -18.29
CA HIS A 47 17.93 -5.15 -19.18
C HIS A 47 17.85 -4.61 -20.62
N PRO A 48 18.32 -5.39 -21.64
CA PRO A 48 18.37 -4.93 -23.03
C PRO A 48 17.00 -4.49 -23.58
N ASP A 49 15.92 -5.20 -23.19
CA ASP A 49 14.56 -4.90 -23.66
C ASP A 49 13.77 -3.96 -22.74
N LEU A 50 14.14 -3.90 -21.45
CA LEU A 50 13.42 -3.14 -20.43
C LEU A 50 14.19 -1.93 -19.90
N GLY A 51 15.48 -1.84 -20.17
CA GLY A 51 16.35 -0.77 -19.70
C GLY A 51 16.26 0.53 -20.53
N SER A 52 15.72 0.46 -21.75
CA SER A 52 15.57 1.63 -22.62
C SER A 52 14.21 2.28 -22.47
N GLU A 53 14.15 3.57 -22.19
CA GLU A 53 12.90 4.34 -22.10
C GLU A 53 12.14 4.37 -23.43
N GLU A 54 12.84 4.37 -24.56
CA GLU A 54 12.24 4.32 -25.89
C GLU A 54 11.36 3.08 -26.09
N ASN A 55 11.72 1.97 -25.45
CA ASN A 55 11.04 0.69 -25.61
C ASN A 55 9.94 0.43 -24.59
N ARG A 56 9.98 1.06 -23.40
CA ARG A 56 9.10 0.71 -22.29
C ARG A 56 8.40 1.88 -21.58
N GLY A 57 8.88 3.10 -21.83
CA GLY A 57 8.53 4.25 -20.99
C GLY A 57 9.18 4.20 -19.60
N PRO A 58 8.81 5.13 -18.70
CA PRO A 58 9.41 5.24 -17.38
C PRO A 58 9.11 4.03 -16.49
N LEU A 59 10.12 3.58 -15.73
CA LEU A 59 9.98 2.51 -14.74
C LEU A 59 9.41 3.04 -13.44
N THR A 60 8.39 2.36 -12.92
CA THR A 60 7.89 2.61 -11.57
C THR A 60 8.41 1.54 -10.61
N TYR A 61 9.12 1.97 -9.59
CA TYR A 61 9.59 1.11 -8.50
C TYR A 61 8.52 1.02 -7.42
N GLU A 62 8.03 -0.18 -7.16
CA GLU A 62 7.08 -0.41 -6.08
C GLU A 62 7.82 -0.80 -4.81
N VAL A 63 7.68 0.03 -3.78
CA VAL A 63 8.27 -0.17 -2.45
C VAL A 63 7.25 -0.82 -1.54
N GLU A 64 7.58 -1.96 -0.97
CA GLU A 64 6.76 -2.62 0.04
C GLU A 64 6.96 -1.93 1.41
N VAL A 65 5.91 -1.23 1.89
CA VAL A 65 5.98 -0.42 3.11
C VAL A 65 5.78 -1.26 4.38
N TYR A 66 4.78 -2.17 4.36
CA TYR A 66 4.53 -3.10 5.45
C TYR A 66 3.74 -4.33 4.98
N GLN A 67 3.73 -5.37 5.78
CA GLN A 67 2.95 -6.60 5.55
C GLN A 67 1.93 -6.83 6.64
N GLY A 68 0.82 -7.49 6.26
CA GLY A 68 -0.27 -7.81 7.15
C GLY A 68 -1.35 -6.73 7.14
N CYS A 69 -2.38 -6.93 7.94
CA CYS A 69 -3.54 -6.04 7.96
C CYS A 69 -3.96 -5.77 9.41
N VAL A 70 -4.34 -4.53 9.71
CA VAL A 70 -4.86 -4.17 11.03
C VAL A 70 -6.10 -4.99 11.40
N ARG A 71 -6.85 -5.47 10.40
CA ARG A 71 -7.98 -6.38 10.58
C ARG A 71 -7.59 -7.87 10.65
N TYR A 72 -6.39 -8.22 11.09
CA TYR A 72 -5.89 -9.60 11.14
C TYR A 72 -6.76 -10.57 11.96
N LYS A 73 -7.53 -10.10 12.94
CA LYS A 73 -8.46 -10.92 13.73
C LYS A 73 -9.73 -11.27 12.95
N ARG A 74 -10.23 -10.34 12.12
CA ARG A 74 -11.48 -10.48 11.36
C ARG A 74 -11.40 -9.68 10.06
N GLY A 75 -10.54 -10.12 9.15
CA GLY A 75 -10.40 -9.49 7.82
C GLY A 75 -11.41 -9.99 6.79
N CYS A 76 -11.46 -9.32 5.67
CA CYS A 76 -12.30 -9.69 4.52
C CYS A 76 -12.02 -11.14 4.11
N LYS A 77 -13.06 -11.94 3.89
CA LYS A 77 -12.93 -13.40 3.65
C LYS A 77 -12.16 -13.75 2.37
N PHE A 78 -12.21 -12.89 1.37
CA PHE A 78 -11.48 -13.08 0.11
C PHE A 78 -10.00 -12.72 0.21
N CYS A 79 -9.61 -11.88 1.19
CA CYS A 79 -8.30 -11.27 1.26
C CYS A 79 -7.26 -12.15 1.97
N ILE A 80 -6.03 -12.18 1.42
CA ILE A 80 -4.90 -12.89 2.03
C ILE A 80 -4.17 -12.06 3.11
N GLU A 81 -4.23 -10.74 3.05
CA GLU A 81 -3.46 -9.86 3.91
C GLU A 81 -3.75 -10.03 5.42
N PRO A 82 -5.02 -10.15 5.86
CA PRO A 82 -5.32 -10.46 7.26
C PRO A 82 -4.70 -11.78 7.74
N LYS A 83 -4.55 -12.76 6.83
CA LYS A 83 -3.95 -14.08 7.16
C LYS A 83 -2.44 -13.99 7.40
N LYS A 84 -1.78 -12.94 6.92
CA LYS A 84 -0.38 -12.64 7.24
C LYS A 84 -0.20 -12.20 8.70
N GLY A 85 -1.30 -11.86 9.40
CA GLY A 85 -1.34 -11.51 10.82
C GLY A 85 -1.13 -10.02 11.12
N VAL A 86 -0.70 -9.72 12.33
CA VAL A 86 -0.43 -8.34 12.80
C VAL A 86 0.54 -7.64 11.84
N PRO A 87 0.30 -6.37 11.47
CA PRO A 87 1.22 -5.63 10.63
C PRO A 87 2.66 -5.61 11.14
N ILE A 88 3.60 -5.75 10.22
CA ILE A 88 5.02 -5.54 10.45
C ILE A 88 5.43 -4.37 9.57
N TRP A 89 5.76 -3.26 10.19
CA TRP A 89 6.14 -2.04 9.50
C TRP A 89 7.65 -1.93 9.33
N ARG A 90 8.07 -1.38 8.22
CA ARG A 90 9.42 -0.86 8.01
C ARG A 90 9.48 0.57 8.50
N THR A 91 10.64 1.03 8.93
CA THR A 91 10.79 2.42 9.38
C THR A 91 10.83 3.39 8.19
N PRO A 92 10.46 4.67 8.37
CA PRO A 92 10.61 5.68 7.33
C PRO A 92 12.04 5.76 6.77
N GLU A 93 13.05 5.71 7.64
CA GLU A 93 14.46 5.78 7.26
C GLU A 93 14.89 4.64 6.36
N ASP A 94 14.38 3.43 6.65
CA ASP A 94 14.68 2.25 5.87
C ASP A 94 14.10 2.34 4.45
N ILE A 95 12.85 2.79 4.34
CA ILE A 95 12.18 2.98 3.05
C ILE A 95 12.84 4.10 2.24
N ILE A 96 13.17 5.24 2.88
CA ILE A 96 13.87 6.35 2.23
C ILE A 96 15.21 5.89 1.68
N LYS A 97 15.95 5.09 2.47
CA LYS A 97 17.23 4.52 2.01
C LYS A 97 17.07 3.62 0.80
N GLU A 98 16.06 2.75 0.79
CA GLU A 98 15.77 1.87 -0.35
C GLU A 98 15.48 2.68 -1.61
N VAL A 99 14.64 3.71 -1.51
CA VAL A 99 14.31 4.58 -2.65
C VAL A 99 15.53 5.30 -3.18
N ARG A 100 16.41 5.82 -2.32
CA ARG A 100 17.68 6.42 -2.75
C ARG A 100 18.57 5.44 -3.51
N LEU A 101 18.63 4.18 -3.06
CA LEU A 101 19.36 3.13 -3.78
C LEU A 101 18.73 2.79 -5.13
N ALA A 102 17.39 2.83 -5.24
CA ALA A 102 16.69 2.67 -6.51
C ALA A 102 16.95 3.85 -7.46
N HIS A 103 17.01 5.07 -6.95
CA HIS A 103 17.43 6.25 -7.72
C HIS A 103 18.86 6.12 -8.24
N ASP A 104 19.80 5.62 -7.43
CA ASP A 104 21.18 5.32 -7.85
C ASP A 104 21.23 4.23 -8.95
N ALA A 105 20.20 3.40 -9.03
CA ALA A 105 20.03 2.39 -10.07
C ALA A 105 19.31 2.93 -11.33
N GLY A 106 18.87 4.20 -11.34
CA GLY A 106 18.25 4.87 -12.51
C GLY A 106 16.72 4.80 -12.51
N VAL A 107 16.07 4.72 -11.36
CA VAL A 107 14.62 4.79 -11.24
C VAL A 107 14.22 6.15 -10.67
N GLU A 108 13.24 6.81 -11.26
CA GLU A 108 12.77 8.15 -10.86
C GLU A 108 11.31 8.16 -10.38
N HIS A 109 10.57 7.09 -10.65
CA HIS A 109 9.15 6.96 -10.32
C HIS A 109 8.96 5.92 -9.24
N VAL A 110 8.27 6.27 -8.17
CA VAL A 110 8.06 5.43 -6.99
C VAL A 110 6.58 5.31 -6.65
N ARG A 111 6.16 4.10 -6.34
CA ARG A 111 4.87 3.81 -5.73
C ARG A 111 5.09 3.16 -4.37
N LEU A 112 4.52 3.75 -3.32
CA LEU A 112 4.45 3.12 -2.01
C LEU A 112 3.33 2.09 -2.04
N GLY A 113 3.70 0.83 -2.16
CA GLY A 113 2.79 -0.32 -2.29
C GLY A 113 2.97 -1.34 -1.19
N GLY A 114 2.44 -2.55 -1.43
CA GLY A 114 2.52 -3.65 -0.48
C GLY A 114 1.80 -3.42 0.84
N MET A 115 1.24 -2.25 1.08
CA MET A 115 0.47 -1.91 2.28
C MET A 115 -1.03 -2.03 2.03
N THR A 116 -1.74 -2.49 3.05
CA THR A 116 -3.21 -2.64 2.98
C THR A 116 -3.96 -1.33 3.16
N ASP A 117 -3.31 -0.32 3.74
CA ASP A 117 -3.93 0.97 4.04
C ASP A 117 -2.87 2.01 4.42
N THR A 118 -2.82 3.09 3.68
CA THR A 118 -1.89 4.21 3.91
C THR A 118 -2.11 4.87 5.28
N TYR A 119 -3.36 4.98 5.74
CA TYR A 119 -3.71 5.64 7.01
C TYR A 119 -3.35 4.81 8.25
N THR A 120 -3.11 3.51 8.08
CA THR A 120 -2.72 2.65 9.21
C THR A 120 -1.22 2.34 9.27
N TYR A 121 -0.40 3.05 8.47
CA TYR A 121 1.05 2.92 8.63
C TYR A 121 1.50 3.39 10.01
N MET A 122 2.05 2.46 10.80
CA MET A 122 2.45 2.65 12.19
C MET A 122 1.33 3.21 13.10
N ALA A 123 0.07 2.81 12.82
CA ALA A 123 -1.09 3.20 13.62
C ALA A 123 -1.00 2.69 15.06
N GLU A 124 -1.65 3.40 15.97
CA GLU A 124 -1.69 3.08 17.39
C GLU A 124 -2.88 2.16 17.74
N GLY A 125 -2.73 1.32 18.76
CA GLY A 125 -3.82 0.47 19.24
C GLY A 125 -4.19 -0.70 18.31
N VAL A 126 -3.29 -1.14 17.42
CA VAL A 126 -3.58 -2.20 16.42
C VAL A 126 -4.01 -3.53 17.03
N LYS A 127 -3.57 -3.85 18.24
CA LYS A 127 -3.93 -5.09 18.93
C LYS A 127 -5.19 -4.96 19.77
N GLU A 128 -5.52 -3.76 20.18
CA GLU A 128 -6.54 -3.41 21.15
C GLU A 128 -7.85 -2.92 20.48
N LEU A 129 -7.74 -2.10 19.45
CA LEU A 129 -8.86 -1.43 18.81
C LEU A 129 -9.29 -2.14 17.53
N GLU A 130 -10.58 -2.11 17.23
CA GLU A 130 -11.13 -2.57 15.94
C GLU A 130 -10.72 -1.61 14.82
N TYR A 131 -10.71 -0.32 15.10
CA TYR A 131 -10.23 0.75 14.23
C TYR A 131 -9.01 1.42 14.89
N PRO A 132 -7.79 0.99 14.56
CA PRO A 132 -6.57 1.61 15.07
C PRO A 132 -6.49 3.09 14.74
N ILE A 133 -5.88 3.85 15.63
CA ILE A 133 -5.78 5.31 15.49
C ILE A 133 -4.65 5.65 14.50
N PRO A 134 -4.93 6.36 13.39
CA PRO A 134 -3.91 6.80 12.46
C PRO A 134 -2.84 7.66 13.15
N ASN A 135 -1.59 7.44 12.77
CA ASN A 135 -0.47 8.22 13.30
C ASN A 135 0.13 9.09 12.17
N PRO A 136 -0.13 10.41 12.16
CA PRO A 136 0.34 11.30 11.10
C PRO A 136 1.86 11.43 11.03
N GLN A 137 2.55 11.36 12.16
CA GLN A 137 3.99 11.65 12.22
C GLN A 137 4.87 10.72 11.39
N PRO A 138 4.76 9.36 11.47
CA PRO A 138 5.56 8.47 10.64
C PRO A 138 5.30 8.66 9.15
N ILE A 139 4.04 8.93 8.75
CA ILE A 139 3.66 9.17 7.36
C ILE A 139 4.30 10.47 6.85
N ALA A 140 4.20 11.55 7.61
CA ALA A 140 4.81 12.83 7.27
C ALA A 140 6.34 12.69 7.14
N LYS A 141 6.98 12.01 8.10
CA LYS A 141 8.41 11.75 8.06
C LYS A 141 8.83 10.96 6.82
N LEU A 142 8.07 9.93 6.46
CA LEU A 142 8.33 9.13 5.26
C LEU A 142 8.20 9.97 3.99
N LEU A 143 7.07 10.64 3.82
CA LEU A 143 6.75 11.33 2.57
C LEU A 143 7.63 12.57 2.35
N HIS A 144 7.85 13.39 3.38
CA HIS A 144 8.77 14.52 3.28
C HIS A 144 10.21 14.05 3.06
N GLY A 145 10.67 13.02 3.78
CA GLY A 145 12.01 12.48 3.57
C GLY A 145 12.25 11.87 2.18
N LEU A 146 11.20 11.34 1.54
CA LEU A 146 11.28 10.92 0.13
C LEU A 146 11.41 12.14 -0.79
N ARG A 147 10.67 13.23 -0.53
CA ARG A 147 10.71 14.46 -1.35
C ARG A 147 11.99 15.30 -1.19
N GLU A 148 12.83 15.00 -0.22
CA GLU A 148 14.17 15.59 -0.13
C GLU A 148 15.09 15.16 -1.29
N ASP A 149 14.80 14.07 -1.97
CA ASP A 149 15.56 13.60 -3.14
C ASP A 149 14.96 14.19 -4.42
N GLU A 150 15.63 15.17 -5.02
CA GLU A 150 15.19 15.88 -6.23
C GLU A 150 15.04 14.96 -7.46
N ARG A 151 15.62 13.76 -7.42
CA ARG A 151 15.50 12.75 -8.49
C ARG A 151 14.12 12.09 -8.51
N LEU A 152 13.32 12.23 -7.43
CA LEU A 152 11.99 11.67 -7.34
C LEU A 152 10.99 12.50 -8.15
N ASP A 153 10.66 12.07 -9.36
CA ASP A 153 9.64 12.71 -10.19
C ASP A 153 8.22 12.32 -9.74
N ILE A 154 7.87 11.05 -9.84
CA ILE A 154 6.53 10.56 -9.47
C ILE A 154 6.58 9.83 -8.12
N LEU A 155 5.72 10.27 -7.22
CA LEU A 155 5.43 9.58 -5.97
C LEU A 155 3.93 9.31 -5.85
N HIS A 156 3.54 8.06 -5.84
CA HIS A 156 2.17 7.62 -5.59
C HIS A 156 2.11 6.66 -4.41
N THR A 157 0.93 6.54 -3.82
CA THR A 157 0.58 5.51 -2.82
C THR A 157 -0.53 4.62 -3.35
N ASP A 158 -0.98 3.67 -2.54
CA ASP A 158 -1.93 2.65 -2.98
C ASP A 158 -3.26 2.73 -2.23
N ASN A 159 -3.49 1.80 -1.33
CA ASN A 159 -4.79 1.58 -0.69
C ASN A 159 -5.04 2.52 0.49
N ALA A 160 -6.30 2.80 0.73
CA ALA A 160 -6.77 3.46 1.94
C ALA A 160 -8.05 2.81 2.46
N ASN A 161 -8.19 2.78 3.77
CA ASN A 161 -9.32 2.19 4.46
C ASN A 161 -10.36 3.26 4.82
N PRO A 162 -11.53 3.30 4.16
CA PRO A 162 -12.53 4.33 4.43
C PRO A 162 -13.07 4.31 5.87
N SER A 163 -13.13 3.14 6.52
CA SER A 163 -13.60 3.03 7.91
C SER A 163 -12.64 3.71 8.88
N ILE A 164 -11.34 3.52 8.70
CA ILE A 164 -10.31 4.18 9.52
C ILE A 164 -10.41 5.70 9.37
N ILE A 165 -10.56 6.19 8.14
CA ILE A 165 -10.71 7.62 7.86
C ILE A 165 -11.99 8.17 8.52
N ALA A 166 -13.10 7.45 8.45
CA ALA A 166 -14.38 7.90 8.97
C ALA A 166 -14.42 7.91 10.51
N GLU A 167 -13.80 6.91 11.16
CA GLU A 167 -13.77 6.78 12.61
C GLU A 167 -12.79 7.78 13.27
N HIS A 168 -11.74 8.19 12.54
CA HIS A 168 -10.67 9.05 13.05
C HIS A 168 -10.43 10.25 12.14
N LEU A 169 -11.43 11.14 12.02
CA LEU A 169 -11.39 12.26 11.06
C LEU A 169 -10.21 13.21 11.28
N GLU A 170 -9.89 13.59 12.52
CA GLU A 170 -8.86 14.59 12.82
C GLU A 170 -7.46 14.12 12.37
N PRO A 171 -6.91 12.97 12.85
CA PRO A 171 -5.61 12.50 12.36
C PRO A 171 -5.63 12.12 10.88
N SER A 172 -6.77 11.66 10.36
CA SER A 172 -6.90 11.37 8.93
C SER A 172 -6.88 12.63 8.07
N GLU A 173 -7.40 13.75 8.57
CA GLU A 173 -7.30 15.05 7.89
C GLU A 173 -5.84 15.53 7.80
N GLU A 174 -5.05 15.36 8.85
CA GLU A 174 -3.63 15.69 8.88
C GLU A 174 -2.85 14.84 7.85
N ILE A 175 -3.08 13.53 7.84
CA ILE A 175 -2.49 12.63 6.85
C ILE A 175 -2.90 13.03 5.43
N THR A 176 -4.19 13.33 5.20
CA THR A 176 -4.68 13.73 3.87
C THR A 176 -3.98 15.00 3.38
N LYS A 177 -3.76 16.00 4.23
CA LYS A 177 -3.01 17.22 3.88
C LYS A 177 -1.58 16.88 3.46
N THR A 178 -0.89 16.04 4.22
CA THR A 178 0.46 15.57 3.88
C THR A 178 0.49 14.83 2.54
N LEU A 179 -0.49 13.96 2.27
CA LEU A 179 -0.59 13.26 0.99
C LEU A 179 -0.78 14.23 -0.18
N VAL A 180 -1.66 15.23 -0.03
CA VAL A 180 -1.91 16.26 -1.06
C VAL A 180 -0.67 17.14 -1.31
N GLU A 181 0.11 17.41 -0.27
CA GLU A 181 1.35 18.19 -0.36
C GLU A 181 2.48 17.43 -1.07
N THR A 182 2.61 16.13 -0.78
CA THR A 182 3.82 15.36 -1.15
C THR A 182 3.63 14.43 -2.34
N LEU A 183 2.43 13.90 -2.59
CA LEU A 183 2.19 13.02 -3.73
C LEU A 183 2.16 13.81 -5.04
N SER A 184 2.50 13.14 -6.12
CA SER A 184 2.38 13.69 -7.46
C SER A 184 0.92 13.84 -7.87
N ASP A 185 0.61 14.87 -8.68
CA ASP A 185 -0.74 15.13 -9.19
C ASP A 185 -1.31 13.89 -9.88
N GLY A 186 -2.58 13.61 -9.64
CA GLY A 186 -3.28 12.45 -10.15
C GLY A 186 -3.10 11.18 -9.31
N ALA A 187 -2.49 11.28 -8.13
CA ALA A 187 -2.43 10.16 -7.19
C ALA A 187 -3.84 9.69 -6.80
N VAL A 188 -4.02 8.38 -6.73
CA VAL A 188 -5.31 7.75 -6.41
C VAL A 188 -5.17 6.93 -5.13
N LEU A 189 -6.04 7.21 -4.16
CA LEU A 189 -6.25 6.33 -3.01
C LEU A 189 -7.33 5.31 -3.34
N SER A 190 -6.96 4.04 -3.41
CA SER A 190 -7.88 2.95 -3.73
C SER A 190 -8.67 2.53 -2.49
N PHE A 191 -9.96 2.84 -2.47
CA PHE A 191 -10.88 2.46 -1.41
C PHE A 191 -11.53 1.11 -1.69
N GLY A 192 -11.35 0.14 -0.79
CA GLY A 192 -12.04 -1.15 -0.83
C GLY A 192 -13.45 -1.05 -0.27
N LEU A 193 -14.44 -0.74 -1.09
CA LEU A 193 -15.85 -0.91 -0.76
C LEU A 193 -16.31 -2.34 -1.06
N GLU A 194 -15.85 -2.89 -2.17
CA GLU A 194 -16.10 -4.22 -2.71
C GLU A 194 -17.56 -4.46 -3.10
N SER A 195 -18.51 -4.08 -2.28
CA SER A 195 -19.96 -4.11 -2.54
C SER A 195 -20.68 -3.06 -1.71
N ALA A 196 -21.77 -2.48 -2.24
CA ALA A 196 -22.68 -1.59 -1.51
C ALA A 196 -23.83 -2.37 -0.82
N ASP A 197 -24.00 -3.66 -1.12
CA ASP A 197 -25.08 -4.50 -0.59
C ASP A 197 -24.75 -4.93 0.85
N PRO A 198 -25.61 -4.59 1.85
CA PRO A 198 -25.39 -4.94 3.25
C PRO A 198 -25.29 -6.45 3.51
N ASN A 199 -26.03 -7.27 2.73
CA ASN A 199 -25.99 -8.73 2.89
C ASN A 199 -24.65 -9.30 2.43
N VAL A 200 -24.14 -8.80 1.30
CA VAL A 200 -22.80 -9.13 0.78
C VAL A 200 -21.73 -8.68 1.77
N HIS A 201 -21.89 -7.49 2.33
CA HIS A 201 -21.01 -6.94 3.35
C HIS A 201 -20.87 -7.88 4.55
N GLN A 202 -22.01 -8.29 5.13
CA GLN A 202 -22.04 -9.19 6.27
C GLN A 202 -21.49 -10.58 5.93
N ALA A 203 -21.87 -11.13 4.79
CA ALA A 203 -21.45 -12.46 4.35
C ALA A 203 -19.93 -12.58 4.16
N ASN A 204 -19.26 -11.50 3.75
CA ASN A 204 -17.84 -11.49 3.42
C ASN A 204 -16.96 -10.73 4.41
N TRP A 205 -17.53 -10.19 5.49
CA TRP A 205 -16.82 -9.38 6.50
C TRP A 205 -16.11 -8.18 5.87
N LEU A 206 -16.79 -7.50 4.94
CA LEU A 206 -16.21 -6.34 4.27
C LEU A 206 -15.94 -5.22 5.28
N ASN A 207 -15.08 -4.29 4.89
CA ASN A 207 -14.49 -3.38 5.85
C ASN A 207 -15.35 -2.16 6.13
N CYS A 208 -15.86 -1.49 5.10
CA CYS A 208 -16.56 -0.23 5.27
C CYS A 208 -18.00 -0.29 4.72
N ASP A 209 -18.90 0.44 5.34
CA ASP A 209 -20.22 0.69 4.79
C ASP A 209 -20.24 1.94 3.90
N SER A 210 -21.41 2.17 3.26
CA SER A 210 -21.60 3.32 2.36
C SER A 210 -21.50 4.68 3.06
N ALA A 211 -21.80 4.78 4.35
CA ALA A 211 -21.73 6.03 5.10
C ALA A 211 -20.26 6.38 5.42
N GLN A 212 -19.50 5.41 5.87
CA GLN A 212 -18.05 5.54 6.12
C GLN A 212 -17.32 5.89 4.82
N LEU A 213 -17.65 5.21 3.70
CA LEU A 213 -17.08 5.53 2.39
C LEU A 213 -17.35 6.97 1.97
N LYS A 214 -18.62 7.43 2.09
CA LYS A 214 -18.99 8.81 1.76
C LYS A 214 -18.25 9.83 2.61
N SER A 215 -18.01 9.54 3.90
CA SER A 215 -17.22 10.37 4.79
C SER A 215 -15.77 10.47 4.31
N ALA A 216 -15.14 9.36 3.99
CA ALA A 216 -13.78 9.31 3.47
C ALA A 216 -13.65 10.07 2.13
N ILE A 217 -14.56 9.86 1.18
CA ILE A 217 -14.58 10.57 -0.12
C ILE A 217 -14.69 12.10 0.10
N ARG A 218 -15.54 12.53 1.02
CA ARG A 218 -15.67 13.98 1.33
C ARG A 218 -14.37 14.57 1.85
N LEU A 219 -13.67 13.85 2.73
CA LEU A 219 -12.38 14.27 3.26
C LEU A 219 -11.34 14.40 2.13
N ILE A 220 -11.18 13.35 1.31
CA ILE A 220 -10.22 13.39 0.20
C ILE A 220 -10.55 14.52 -0.78
N ASN A 221 -11.82 14.67 -1.18
CA ASN A 221 -12.23 15.73 -2.09
C ASN A 221 -12.08 17.15 -1.50
N LYS A 222 -12.18 17.30 -0.18
CA LYS A 222 -11.98 18.61 0.48
C LYS A 222 -10.61 19.19 0.14
N TYR A 223 -9.58 18.37 0.10
CA TYR A 223 -8.18 18.78 -0.13
C TYR A 223 -7.67 18.41 -1.52
N GLY A 224 -8.01 17.24 -2.00
CA GLY A 224 -7.42 16.64 -3.20
C GLY A 224 -7.99 17.13 -4.53
N LYS A 225 -9.18 17.77 -4.56
CA LYS A 225 -9.83 18.23 -5.79
C LYS A 225 -9.10 19.36 -6.51
N GLN A 226 -8.20 20.06 -5.82
CA GLN A 226 -7.41 21.14 -6.42
C GLN A 226 -6.52 20.57 -7.51
N ARG A 227 -6.41 21.28 -8.64
CA ARG A 227 -5.54 20.88 -9.74
C ARG A 227 -4.11 21.35 -9.45
N GLY A 228 -3.17 20.45 -9.63
CA GLY A 228 -1.76 20.75 -9.55
C GLY A 228 -1.19 21.21 -10.88
N GLU A 229 0.12 21.31 -10.95
CA GLU A 229 0.88 21.83 -12.10
C GLU A 229 0.67 21.01 -13.38
N ARG A 230 0.46 19.70 -13.25
CA ARG A 230 0.17 18.78 -14.36
C ARG A 230 -1.29 18.83 -14.83
N GLY A 231 -2.11 19.70 -14.25
CA GLY A 231 -3.53 19.87 -14.58
C GLY A 231 -4.45 18.75 -14.06
N LEU A 232 -3.91 17.77 -13.34
CA LEU A 232 -4.67 16.71 -12.69
C LEU A 232 -5.04 17.11 -11.26
N PRO A 233 -6.11 16.55 -10.67
CA PRO A 233 -6.38 16.72 -9.24
C PRO A 233 -5.18 16.23 -8.41
N LYS A 234 -4.92 16.89 -7.28
CA LYS A 234 -3.81 16.52 -6.39
C LYS A 234 -3.97 15.11 -5.86
N LEU A 235 -5.18 14.72 -5.45
CA LEU A 235 -5.49 13.40 -4.88
C LEU A 235 -6.91 13.01 -5.21
N LEU A 236 -7.10 11.76 -5.66
CA LEU A 236 -8.40 11.23 -6.09
C LEU A 236 -8.81 10.04 -5.21
N PRO A 237 -10.09 9.92 -4.82
CA PRO A 237 -10.63 8.68 -4.28
C PRO A 237 -10.92 7.72 -5.44
N GLY A 238 -10.30 6.54 -5.44
CA GLY A 238 -10.63 5.42 -6.32
C GLY A 238 -11.52 4.42 -5.59
N LEU A 239 -12.44 3.78 -6.30
CA LEU A 239 -13.33 2.77 -5.73
C LEU A 239 -13.07 1.40 -6.34
N ASN A 240 -12.86 0.41 -5.48
CA ASN A 240 -12.73 -0.99 -5.88
C ASN A 240 -14.04 -1.73 -5.61
N PHE A 241 -14.47 -2.53 -6.58
CA PHE A 241 -15.61 -3.43 -6.48
C PHE A 241 -15.20 -4.85 -6.87
N ILE A 242 -15.82 -5.83 -6.20
CA ILE A 242 -15.62 -7.25 -6.53
C ILE A 242 -16.97 -7.85 -6.89
N ALA A 243 -17.04 -8.50 -8.04
CA ALA A 243 -18.19 -9.30 -8.45
C ALA A 243 -17.96 -10.78 -8.12
N GLY A 244 -19.02 -11.49 -7.77
CA GLY A 244 -18.98 -12.91 -7.41
C GLY A 244 -18.73 -13.17 -5.92
N LEU A 245 -18.99 -12.20 -5.06
CA LEU A 245 -18.91 -12.38 -3.60
C LEU A 245 -20.10 -13.19 -3.06
N ASN A 246 -19.91 -13.85 -1.93
CA ASN A 246 -20.99 -14.58 -1.26
C ASN A 246 -22.17 -13.67 -0.91
N GLY A 247 -23.39 -14.13 -1.20
CA GLY A 247 -24.61 -13.40 -0.88
C GLY A 247 -25.06 -12.41 -1.93
N GLU A 248 -24.36 -12.32 -3.06
CA GLU A 248 -24.81 -11.52 -4.21
C GLU A 248 -26.08 -12.10 -4.84
N THR A 249 -26.92 -11.22 -5.29
CA THR A 249 -28.15 -11.51 -6.05
C THR A 249 -28.27 -10.55 -7.22
N SER A 250 -29.25 -10.74 -8.09
CA SER A 250 -29.53 -9.78 -9.16
C SER A 250 -29.80 -8.35 -8.64
N ALA A 251 -30.35 -8.22 -7.44
CA ALA A 251 -30.60 -6.93 -6.79
C ALA A 251 -29.32 -6.22 -6.31
N THR A 252 -28.21 -6.95 -6.13
CA THR A 252 -26.92 -6.37 -5.75
C THR A 252 -26.37 -5.41 -6.82
N TYR A 253 -26.77 -5.62 -8.09
CA TYR A 253 -26.30 -4.87 -9.26
C TYR A 253 -27.33 -3.89 -9.83
N GLY A 254 -28.45 -3.71 -9.16
CA GLY A 254 -29.58 -2.86 -9.62
C GLY A 254 -29.57 -1.42 -9.12
#